data_dfaf005da51434a264fab71cc1c8e2ab
#
_entry.id   dfaf005da51434a264fab71cc1c8e2ab
#
_cell.length_a   1.000
_cell.length_b   1.000
_cell.length_c   1.000
_cell.angle_alpha   90.00
_cell.angle_beta   90.00
_cell.angle_gamma   90.00
#
_symmetry.space_group_name_H-M   'P 1'
#
loop_
_entity.id
_entity.type
_entity.pdbx_description
1 polymer ?
#
loop_
_entity_poly.entity_id
_entity_poly.type
_entity_poly.pdbx_seq_one_letter_code
_entity_poly.pdbx_strand_id
1 'polypeptide(L)'
;MSIKTQILNYKSELPSTVKLVAVSKFKSNEAILEAYNAGQRAFAESRPQELRDKAAALPKDIEWHFIGNLQSNKIKYVAPVAKLVHSVSNEKLLLELANYCTLNNLTLDILIEVSIATDDSKQGF
;
A
#
# COMPACT_ATOMS: atom_id res chain seq x y z
N MET A 1 -14.44 14.23 15.78
CA MET A 1 -13.01 14.57 15.67
C MET A 1 -12.61 14.55 14.21
N SER A 2 -11.95 15.57 13.72
CA SER A 2 -11.56 15.65 12.32
C SER A 2 -10.40 14.68 12.01
N ILE A 3 -10.25 14.34 10.75
CA ILE A 3 -9.11 13.52 10.29
C ILE A 3 -7.79 14.21 10.62
N LYS A 4 -7.72 15.53 10.41
CA LYS A 4 -6.53 16.31 10.73
C LYS A 4 -6.17 16.17 12.21
N THR A 5 -7.14 16.33 13.10
CA THR A 5 -6.92 16.24 14.54
C THR A 5 -6.44 14.85 14.94
N GLN A 6 -7.05 13.79 14.37
CA GLN A 6 -6.66 12.41 14.66
C GLN A 6 -5.23 12.14 14.23
N ILE A 7 -4.85 12.56 13.01
CA ILE A 7 -3.48 12.36 12.50
C ILE A 7 -2.47 13.08 13.38
N LEU A 8 -2.74 14.33 13.75
CA LEU A 8 -1.83 15.09 14.60
C LEU A 8 -1.68 14.47 15.99
N ASN A 9 -2.78 13.96 16.56
CA ASN A 9 -2.75 13.32 17.87
C ASN A 9 -1.92 12.03 17.83
N TYR A 10 -2.14 11.16 16.85
CA TYR A 10 -1.36 9.92 16.74
C TYR A 10 0.11 10.20 16.51
N LYS A 11 0.44 11.15 15.65
CA LYS A 11 1.84 11.50 15.39
C LYS A 11 2.54 12.06 16.61
N SER A 12 1.83 12.82 17.45
CA SER A 12 2.41 13.37 18.66
C SER A 12 2.70 12.30 19.71
N GLU A 13 1.98 11.19 19.70
CA GLU A 13 2.14 10.08 20.64
C GLU A 13 3.18 9.06 20.19
N LEU A 14 3.51 9.03 18.90
CA LEU A 14 4.43 8.04 18.36
C LEU A 14 5.86 8.59 18.34
N PRO A 15 6.85 7.76 18.72
CA PRO A 15 8.25 8.15 18.56
C PRO A 15 8.61 8.25 17.07
N SER A 16 9.64 9.03 16.76
CA SER A 16 10.08 9.24 15.38
C SER A 16 10.55 7.94 14.69
N THR A 17 10.82 6.91 15.50
CA THR A 17 11.23 5.59 15.00
C THR A 17 10.05 4.75 14.52
N VAL A 18 8.80 5.20 14.75
CA VAL A 18 7.59 4.47 14.35
C VAL A 18 6.93 5.23 13.20
N LYS A 19 6.70 4.51 12.11
CA LYS A 19 6.05 5.07 10.91
C LYS A 19 4.57 4.74 10.93
N LEU A 20 3.75 5.77 10.79
CA LEU A 20 2.30 5.62 10.68
C LEU A 20 1.92 5.46 9.21
N VAL A 21 1.20 4.39 8.89
CA VAL A 21 0.58 4.20 7.58
C VAL A 21 -0.93 4.29 7.76
N ALA A 22 -1.56 5.22 7.07
CA ALA A 22 -3.00 5.43 7.18
C ALA A 22 -3.72 4.58 6.13
N VAL A 23 -4.63 3.71 6.58
CA VAL A 23 -5.45 2.92 5.67
C VAL A 23 -6.53 3.82 5.10
N SER A 24 -6.53 4.00 3.79
CA SER A 24 -7.38 4.96 3.08
C SER A 24 -8.39 4.30 2.15
N LYS A 25 -8.53 2.98 2.18
CA LYS A 25 -9.48 2.27 1.33
C LYS A 25 -10.90 2.80 1.57
N PHE A 26 -11.65 2.97 0.48
CA PHE A 26 -13.02 3.49 0.48
C PHE A 26 -13.15 4.95 0.97
N LYS A 27 -12.05 5.64 1.23
CA LYS A 27 -12.09 7.05 1.62
C LYS A 27 -12.03 7.95 0.40
N SER A 28 -12.64 9.13 0.50
CA SER A 28 -12.63 10.10 -0.59
C SER A 28 -11.26 10.76 -0.74
N ASN A 29 -11.02 11.34 -1.91
CA ASN A 29 -9.80 12.10 -2.15
C ASN A 29 -9.71 13.30 -1.18
N GLU A 30 -10.84 13.91 -0.85
CA GLU A 30 -10.88 15.03 0.11
C GLU A 30 -10.43 14.60 1.50
N ALA A 31 -10.86 13.41 1.95
CA ALA A 31 -10.44 12.87 3.24
C ALA A 31 -8.94 12.58 3.26
N ILE A 32 -8.41 12.03 2.18
CA ILE A 32 -6.97 11.76 2.07
C ILE A 32 -6.17 13.06 2.04
N LEU A 33 -6.66 14.08 1.33
CA LEU A 33 -6.01 15.38 1.31
C LEU A 33 -6.00 16.07 2.67
N GLU A 34 -7.05 15.88 3.45
CA GLU A 34 -7.08 16.41 4.82
C GLU A 34 -5.95 15.78 5.66
N ALA A 35 -5.78 14.48 5.57
CA ALA A 35 -4.68 13.79 6.26
C ALA A 35 -3.32 14.23 5.71
N TYR A 36 -3.21 14.36 4.39
CA TYR A 36 -1.99 14.82 3.74
C TYR A 36 -1.60 16.22 4.23
N ASN A 37 -2.56 17.12 4.29
CA ASN A 37 -2.31 18.48 4.75
C ASN A 37 -1.94 18.54 6.22
N ALA A 38 -2.29 17.51 7.01
CA ALA A 38 -1.85 17.35 8.39
C ALA A 38 -0.46 16.73 8.51
N GLY A 39 0.20 16.42 7.37
CA GLY A 39 1.56 15.89 7.35
C GLY A 39 1.67 14.40 7.05
N GLN A 40 0.56 13.69 6.85
CA GLN A 40 0.61 12.26 6.56
C GLN A 40 1.04 12.03 5.11
N ARG A 41 1.98 11.12 4.91
CA ARG A 41 2.52 10.83 3.57
C ARG A 41 2.35 9.37 3.16
N ALA A 42 2.20 8.44 4.11
CA ALA A 42 2.05 7.02 3.82
C ALA A 42 0.58 6.61 3.95
N PHE A 43 0.02 6.06 2.88
CA PHE A 43 -1.37 5.61 2.81
C PHE A 43 -1.42 4.20 2.24
N ALA A 44 -2.43 3.44 2.63
CA ALA A 44 -2.58 2.05 2.19
C ALA A 44 -3.94 1.82 1.54
N GLU A 45 -3.90 1.16 0.40
CA GLU A 45 -5.08 0.78 -0.39
C GLU A 45 -5.12 -0.73 -0.55
N SER A 46 -6.33 -1.27 -0.73
CA SER A 46 -6.50 -2.72 -0.90
C SER A 46 -7.09 -3.12 -2.25
N ARG A 47 -7.46 -2.16 -3.10
CA ARG A 47 -8.04 -2.42 -4.43
C ARG A 47 -7.18 -1.79 -5.50
N PRO A 48 -6.72 -2.58 -6.50
CA PRO A 48 -5.76 -2.08 -7.49
C PRO A 48 -6.24 -0.86 -8.27
N GLN A 49 -7.48 -0.87 -8.75
CA GLN A 49 -8.00 0.26 -9.52
C GLN A 49 -8.19 1.50 -8.67
N GLU A 50 -8.61 1.32 -7.42
CA GLU A 50 -8.74 2.43 -6.48
C GLU A 50 -7.38 3.08 -6.21
N LEU A 51 -6.34 2.27 -6.01
CA LEU A 51 -4.97 2.76 -5.86
C LEU A 51 -4.52 3.54 -7.10
N ARG A 52 -4.73 2.97 -8.28
CA ARG A 52 -4.35 3.63 -9.53
C ARG A 52 -5.00 5.00 -9.66
N ASP A 53 -6.31 5.07 -9.42
CA ASP A 53 -7.08 6.30 -9.60
C ASP A 53 -6.68 7.36 -8.58
N LYS A 54 -6.47 6.96 -7.33
CA LYS A 54 -6.03 7.87 -6.27
C LYS A 54 -4.60 8.36 -6.52
N ALA A 55 -3.71 7.49 -6.95
CA ALA A 55 -2.34 7.88 -7.26
C ALA A 55 -2.30 8.91 -8.40
N ALA A 56 -3.19 8.79 -9.38
CA ALA A 56 -3.27 9.74 -10.48
C ALA A 56 -3.83 11.11 -10.05
N ALA A 57 -4.75 11.12 -9.08
CA ALA A 57 -5.49 12.32 -8.69
C ALA A 57 -4.86 13.07 -7.51
N LEU A 58 -4.03 12.43 -6.71
CA LEU A 58 -3.51 12.97 -5.46
C LEU A 58 -2.03 13.34 -5.59
N PRO A 59 -1.45 14.07 -4.60
CA PRO A 59 -0.06 14.52 -4.68
C PRO A 59 0.93 13.37 -4.92
N LYS A 60 1.98 13.63 -5.69
CA LYS A 60 2.92 12.61 -6.14
C LYS A 60 3.93 12.19 -5.08
N ASP A 61 4.05 12.93 -3.99
CA ASP A 61 4.93 12.57 -2.87
C ASP A 61 4.24 11.69 -1.82
N ILE A 62 3.02 11.23 -2.09
CA ILE A 62 2.38 10.21 -1.25
C ILE A 62 3.10 8.89 -1.46
N GLU A 63 3.41 8.23 -0.34
CA GLU A 63 3.97 6.89 -0.34
C GLU A 63 2.82 5.90 -0.25
N TRP A 64 2.54 5.21 -1.36
CA TRP A 64 1.42 4.27 -1.43
C TRP A 64 1.86 2.86 -1.02
N HIS A 65 1.09 2.23 -0.14
CA HIS A 65 1.23 0.82 0.23
C HIS A 65 0.04 0.05 -0.32
N PHE A 66 0.29 -1.14 -0.83
CA PHE A 66 -0.80 -2.03 -1.25
C PHE A 66 -0.93 -3.17 -0.26
N ILE A 67 -2.08 -3.27 0.40
CA ILE A 67 -2.32 -4.22 1.48
C ILE A 67 -3.39 -5.28 1.13
N GLY A 68 -3.94 -5.23 -0.09
CA GLY A 68 -4.93 -6.21 -0.55
C GLY A 68 -4.29 -7.41 -1.22
N ASN A 69 -5.12 -8.38 -1.59
CA ASN A 69 -4.68 -9.49 -2.42
C ASN A 69 -4.42 -8.99 -3.83
N LEU A 70 -3.29 -9.38 -4.40
CA LEU A 70 -2.90 -8.94 -5.73
C LEU A 70 -3.01 -10.08 -6.71
N GLN A 71 -3.83 -9.89 -7.73
CA GLN A 71 -3.95 -10.82 -8.85
C GLN A 71 -2.98 -10.44 -9.96
N SER A 72 -2.51 -11.43 -10.71
CA SER A 72 -1.53 -11.23 -11.77
C SER A 72 -1.96 -10.16 -12.79
N ASN A 73 -3.24 -10.17 -13.20
CA ASN A 73 -3.75 -9.23 -14.19
C ASN A 73 -3.92 -7.80 -13.64
N LYS A 74 -3.65 -7.59 -12.36
CA LYS A 74 -3.77 -6.27 -11.71
C LYS A 74 -2.41 -5.66 -11.34
N ILE A 75 -1.33 -6.38 -11.55
CA ILE A 75 0.03 -5.89 -11.25
C ILE A 75 0.28 -4.54 -11.93
N LYS A 76 -0.18 -4.37 -13.15
CA LYS A 76 0.01 -3.13 -13.94
C LYS A 76 -0.61 -1.90 -13.28
N TYR A 77 -1.57 -2.07 -12.37
CA TYR A 77 -2.18 -0.95 -11.65
C TYR A 77 -1.42 -0.61 -10.36
N VAL A 78 -0.73 -1.58 -9.78
CA VAL A 78 -0.11 -1.45 -8.46
C VAL A 78 1.39 -1.16 -8.56
N ALA A 79 2.13 -1.95 -9.34
CA ALA A 79 3.58 -1.87 -9.39
C ALA A 79 4.12 -0.48 -9.76
N PRO A 80 3.51 0.27 -10.70
CA PRO A 80 4.05 1.59 -11.05
C PRO A 80 3.90 2.64 -9.96
N VAL A 81 3.01 2.45 -8.98
CA VAL A 81 2.68 3.50 -8.01
C VAL A 81 2.94 3.09 -6.56
N ALA A 82 2.93 1.81 -6.23
CA ALA A 82 3.14 1.35 -4.87
C ALA A 82 4.62 1.39 -4.51
N LYS A 83 4.91 1.78 -3.28
CA LYS A 83 6.25 1.65 -2.71
C LYS A 83 6.44 0.27 -2.09
N LEU A 84 5.40 -0.27 -1.49
CA LEU A 84 5.47 -1.55 -0.78
C LEU A 84 4.19 -2.33 -1.02
N VAL A 85 4.34 -3.59 -1.42
CA VAL A 85 3.23 -4.55 -1.51
C VAL A 85 3.36 -5.54 -0.35
N HIS A 86 2.32 -5.61 0.48
CA HIS A 86 2.36 -6.34 1.76
C HIS A 86 2.00 -7.82 1.64
N SER A 87 1.39 -8.24 0.52
CA SER A 87 0.65 -9.50 0.46
C SER A 87 1.12 -10.44 -0.64
N VAL A 88 2.43 -10.56 -0.83
CA VAL A 88 2.97 -11.54 -1.80
C VAL A 88 2.93 -12.92 -1.15
N SER A 89 1.96 -13.73 -1.56
CA SER A 89 1.58 -14.96 -0.86
C SER A 89 1.96 -16.25 -1.60
N ASN A 90 2.51 -16.14 -2.81
CA ASN A 90 2.93 -17.33 -3.56
C ASN A 90 4.05 -16.99 -4.55
N GLU A 91 4.75 -18.04 -4.98
CA GLU A 91 5.91 -17.89 -5.87
C GLU A 91 5.52 -17.36 -7.25
N LYS A 92 4.37 -17.77 -7.78
CA LYS A 92 3.91 -17.29 -9.08
C LYS A 92 3.77 -15.77 -9.10
N LEU A 93 3.11 -15.21 -8.10
CA LEU A 93 2.94 -13.77 -7.99
C LEU A 93 4.28 -13.05 -7.81
N LEU A 94 5.16 -13.62 -6.99
CA LEU A 94 6.50 -13.06 -6.78
C LEU A 94 7.27 -12.95 -8.11
N LEU A 95 7.27 -14.03 -8.90
CA LEU A 95 7.98 -14.05 -10.18
C LEU A 95 7.34 -13.10 -11.20
N GLU A 96 6.02 -13.01 -11.21
CA GLU A 96 5.32 -12.09 -12.10
C GLU A 96 5.59 -10.63 -11.76
N LEU A 97 5.62 -10.29 -10.46
CA LEU A 97 6.01 -8.95 -10.01
C LEU A 97 7.44 -8.62 -10.38
N ALA A 98 8.37 -9.55 -10.15
CA ALA A 98 9.78 -9.36 -10.47
C ALA A 98 9.95 -9.12 -11.98
N ASN A 99 9.26 -9.93 -12.81
CA ASN A 99 9.33 -9.79 -14.25
C ASN A 99 8.75 -8.44 -14.72
N TYR A 100 7.61 -8.05 -14.18
CA TYR A 100 6.99 -6.77 -14.52
C TYR A 100 7.91 -5.59 -14.17
N CYS A 101 8.50 -5.60 -12.97
CA CYS A 101 9.40 -4.54 -12.53
C CYS A 101 10.67 -4.49 -13.41
N THR A 102 11.23 -5.64 -13.78
CA THR A 102 12.39 -5.70 -14.66
C THR A 102 12.06 -5.12 -16.04
N LEU A 103 10.93 -5.53 -16.64
CA LEU A 103 10.54 -5.06 -17.96
C LEU A 103 10.21 -3.56 -18.00
N ASN A 104 9.75 -3.01 -16.89
CA ASN A 104 9.32 -1.60 -16.83
C ASN A 104 10.31 -0.72 -16.06
N ASN A 105 11.48 -1.27 -15.71
CA ASN A 105 12.54 -0.55 -15.01
C ASN A 105 12.06 0.08 -13.71
N LEU A 106 11.32 -0.71 -12.91
CA LEU A 106 10.75 -0.30 -11.63
C LEU A 106 11.46 -0.98 -10.47
N THR A 107 11.49 -0.31 -9.32
CA THR A 107 11.90 -0.89 -8.05
C THR A 107 10.69 -0.93 -7.13
N LEU A 108 10.44 -2.07 -6.51
CA LEU A 108 9.29 -2.28 -5.65
C LEU A 108 9.71 -3.12 -4.45
N ASP A 109 9.43 -2.62 -3.25
CA ASP A 109 9.62 -3.38 -2.03
C ASP A 109 8.40 -4.27 -1.81
N ILE A 110 8.64 -5.50 -1.35
CA ILE A 110 7.56 -6.45 -1.09
C ILE A 110 7.76 -7.08 0.28
N LEU A 111 6.64 -7.50 0.88
CA LEU A 111 6.64 -8.38 2.04
C LEU A 111 6.12 -9.74 1.61
N ILE A 112 6.90 -10.77 1.83
CA ILE A 112 6.48 -12.14 1.56
C ILE A 112 5.65 -12.62 2.72
N GLU A 113 4.43 -13.08 2.43
CA GLU A 113 3.53 -13.65 3.42
C GLU A 113 3.92 -15.12 3.64
N VAL A 114 4.49 -15.41 4.81
CA VAL A 114 4.94 -16.76 5.16
C VAL A 114 3.91 -17.41 6.07
N SER A 115 3.40 -18.57 5.64
CA SER A 115 2.49 -19.35 6.46
C SER A 115 3.30 -20.24 7.40
N ILE A 116 3.19 -20.01 8.69
CA ILE A 116 3.81 -20.85 9.73
C ILE A 116 2.81 -21.80 10.37
N ALA A 117 1.54 -21.72 9.92
CA ALA A 117 0.49 -22.63 10.39
C ALA A 117 0.53 -23.94 9.61
N THR A 118 0.06 -25.03 10.23
CA THR A 118 -0.05 -26.33 9.57
C THR A 118 -1.34 -26.48 8.77
N ASP A 119 -2.19 -25.46 8.77
CA ASP A 119 -3.48 -25.45 8.07
C ASP A 119 -3.27 -25.09 6.60
N ASP A 120 -3.50 -26.05 5.72
CA ASP A 120 -3.32 -25.88 4.27
C ASP A 120 -4.30 -24.88 3.65
N SER A 121 -5.34 -24.47 4.36
CA SER A 121 -6.29 -23.47 3.87
C SER A 121 -5.73 -22.05 3.95
N LYS A 122 -4.63 -21.82 4.66
CA LYS A 122 -4.00 -20.51 4.82
C LYS A 122 -3.19 -20.14 3.59
N GLN A 123 -3.24 -18.87 3.18
CA GLN A 123 -2.38 -18.34 2.16
C GLN A 123 -0.95 -18.14 2.69
N GLY A 124 0.01 -18.16 1.78
CA GLY A 124 1.39 -17.84 2.09
C GLY A 124 2.36 -18.92 1.63
N PHE A 125 3.63 -18.57 1.79
CA PHE A 125 4.74 -19.50 1.49
C PHE A 125 4.89 -20.58 2.53
#